data_1dab779894c860a4e037631e2db9a9ff
#
_entry.id   1dab779894c860a4e037631e2db9a9ff
#
_cell.length_a   1.000
_cell.length_b   1.000
_cell.length_c   1.000
_cell.angle_alpha   90.00
_cell.angle_beta   90.00
_cell.angle_gamma   90.00
#
_symmetry.space_group_name_H-M   'P 1'
#
loop_
_entity.id
_entity.type
_entity.pdbx_description
1 polymer ?
#
loop_
_entity_poly.entity_id
_entity_poly.type
_entity_poly.pdbx_seq_one_letter_code
_entity_poly.pdbx_strand_id
1 'polypeptide(L)'
;MIKIYYSHTPFWRAEVLRVSLFIKDIPFEDIRVSREEFVHLIKTGILPNGKRVPFHQLPVIEVDGKLIGQTGAIARYCGKVSNLYSDDILQAAKIDQVIDAATDITNLVSPTIREKDQNKKMEDRKVLVIKLLPRWFRYLENLLSEDNSPWFVEKMSIADIAIWRLLGWLTSGIIDGIPTSVVDDFPKLKNVHHQVHSHPKVQEWMMKTYGKEI
;
A
#
# COMPACT_ATOMS: atom_id res chain seq x y z
N MET A 1 8.03 19.80 7.41
CA MET A 1 6.65 19.26 7.33
C MET A 1 6.56 18.32 6.13
N ILE A 2 5.91 17.14 6.31
CA ILE A 2 5.74 16.15 5.23
C ILE A 2 4.52 16.51 4.41
N LYS A 3 4.62 16.49 3.06
CA LYS A 3 3.49 16.61 2.14
C LYS A 3 3.41 15.34 1.31
N ILE A 4 2.21 14.75 1.18
CA ILE A 4 1.96 13.55 0.38
C ILE A 4 1.15 13.94 -0.85
N TYR A 5 1.65 13.64 -2.04
CA TYR A 5 0.96 13.88 -3.31
C TYR A 5 0.45 12.54 -3.86
N TYR A 6 -0.87 12.35 -3.89
CA TYR A 6 -1.51 11.16 -4.47
C TYR A 6 -3.02 11.39 -4.70
N SER A 7 -3.66 10.43 -5.39
CA SER A 7 -5.10 10.44 -5.62
C SER A 7 -5.93 10.18 -4.36
N HIS A 8 -7.24 10.49 -4.44
CA HIS A 8 -8.22 10.18 -3.39
C HIS A 8 -8.84 8.79 -3.63
N THR A 9 -8.09 7.74 -3.34
CA THR A 9 -8.57 6.36 -3.51
C THR A 9 -8.12 5.52 -2.32
N PRO A 10 -9.05 4.88 -1.57
CA PRO A 10 -8.71 4.03 -0.43
C PRO A 10 -7.91 2.82 -0.89
N PHE A 11 -7.09 2.30 0.02
CA PHE A 11 -6.22 1.12 -0.19
C PHE A 11 -5.24 1.22 -1.38
N TRP A 12 -5.06 2.41 -1.98
CA TRP A 12 -4.01 2.60 -2.99
C TRP A 12 -2.66 2.92 -2.36
N ARG A 13 -1.61 2.97 -3.18
CA ARG A 13 -0.19 2.99 -2.77
C ARG A 13 0.14 3.97 -1.64
N ALA A 14 -0.48 5.16 -1.61
CA ALA A 14 -0.20 6.17 -0.58
C ALA A 14 -0.89 5.90 0.76
N GLU A 15 -1.81 4.94 0.84
CA GLU A 15 -2.51 4.65 2.09
C GLU A 15 -1.56 4.14 3.18
N VAL A 16 -0.52 3.40 2.79
CA VAL A 16 0.56 2.98 3.71
C VAL A 16 1.20 4.19 4.40
N LEU A 17 1.47 5.24 3.64
CA LEU A 17 2.14 6.46 4.09
C LEU A 17 1.25 7.25 5.05
N ARG A 18 0.01 7.49 4.62
CA ARG A 18 -1.00 8.24 5.37
C ARG A 18 -1.28 7.61 6.72
N VAL A 19 -1.59 6.32 6.69
CA VAL A 19 -1.96 5.55 7.88
C VAL A 19 -0.78 5.44 8.85
N SER A 20 0.43 5.19 8.37
CA SER A 20 1.61 5.10 9.24
C SER A 20 1.89 6.41 9.98
N LEU A 21 1.77 7.55 9.32
CA LEU A 21 1.93 8.86 9.95
C LEU A 21 0.77 9.16 10.90
N PHE A 22 -0.47 8.87 10.48
CA PHE A 22 -1.67 9.15 11.27
C PHE A 22 -1.75 8.34 12.57
N ILE A 23 -1.36 7.06 12.55
CA ILE A 23 -1.31 6.20 13.76
C ILE A 23 -0.44 6.83 14.87
N LYS A 24 0.60 7.54 14.49
CA LYS A 24 1.57 8.15 15.42
C LYS A 24 1.41 9.66 15.57
N ASP A 25 0.29 10.21 15.14
CA ASP A 25 -0.03 11.64 15.20
C ASP A 25 1.07 12.53 14.59
N ILE A 26 1.80 12.02 13.58
CA ILE A 26 2.80 12.79 12.84
C ILE A 26 2.06 13.71 11.86
N PRO A 27 2.22 15.03 11.96
CA PRO A 27 1.52 15.97 11.08
C PRO A 27 2.03 15.88 9.63
N PHE A 28 1.10 15.83 8.70
CA PHE A 28 1.38 15.88 7.26
C PHE A 28 0.27 16.60 6.50
N GLU A 29 0.61 17.14 5.34
CA GLU A 29 -0.33 17.73 4.38
C GLU A 29 -0.66 16.67 3.32
N ASP A 30 -1.94 16.32 3.16
CA ASP A 30 -2.40 15.32 2.21
C ASP A 30 -2.95 15.99 0.95
N ILE A 31 -2.12 16.12 -0.06
CA ILE A 31 -2.45 16.79 -1.32
C ILE A 31 -3.06 15.77 -2.29
N ARG A 32 -4.35 15.92 -2.54
CA ARG A 32 -5.13 15.04 -3.42
C ARG A 32 -5.03 15.53 -4.87
N VAL A 33 -4.23 14.81 -5.66
CA VAL A 33 -4.00 15.11 -7.08
C VAL A 33 -5.18 14.61 -7.90
N SER A 34 -5.76 15.48 -8.73
CA SER A 34 -6.85 15.13 -9.64
C SER A 34 -6.38 14.22 -10.78
N ARG A 35 -7.34 13.68 -11.54
CA ARG A 35 -7.02 12.85 -12.70
C ARG A 35 -6.29 13.66 -13.79
N GLU A 36 -6.73 14.89 -14.03
CA GLU A 36 -6.14 15.80 -15.03
C GLU A 36 -4.71 16.17 -14.66
N GLU A 37 -4.47 16.53 -13.40
CA GLU A 37 -3.15 16.82 -12.85
C GLU A 37 -2.22 15.60 -12.93
N PHE A 38 -2.75 14.41 -12.65
CA PHE A 38 -1.99 13.17 -12.78
C PHE A 38 -1.59 12.86 -14.24
N VAL A 39 -2.51 13.05 -15.20
CA VAL A 39 -2.21 12.89 -16.63
C VAL A 39 -1.16 13.91 -17.09
N HIS A 40 -1.25 15.15 -16.62
CA HIS A 40 -0.22 16.17 -16.88
C HIS A 40 1.13 15.76 -16.30
N LEU A 41 1.15 15.31 -15.03
CA LEU A 41 2.36 14.87 -14.34
C LEU A 41 3.07 13.71 -15.05
N ILE A 42 2.33 12.69 -15.51
CA ILE A 42 2.93 11.57 -16.26
C ILE A 42 3.68 12.05 -17.50
N LYS A 43 3.11 13.04 -18.20
CA LYS A 43 3.69 13.59 -19.44
C LYS A 43 4.89 14.49 -19.17
N THR A 44 4.79 15.37 -18.17
CA THR A 44 5.75 16.46 -17.96
C THR A 44 6.74 16.21 -16.81
N GLY A 45 6.36 15.34 -15.86
CA GLY A 45 7.08 15.16 -14.60
C GLY A 45 6.89 16.33 -13.62
N ILE A 46 5.88 17.19 -13.82
CA ILE A 46 5.69 18.40 -13.04
C ILE A 46 4.41 18.30 -12.22
N LEU A 47 4.53 18.57 -10.91
CA LEU A 47 3.40 18.71 -9.98
C LEU A 47 2.66 20.04 -10.21
N PRO A 48 1.40 20.19 -9.72
CA PRO A 48 0.65 21.43 -9.81
C PRO A 48 1.38 22.66 -9.26
N ASN A 49 2.25 22.47 -8.27
CA ASN A 49 3.08 23.53 -7.68
C ASN A 49 4.38 23.84 -8.45
N GLY A 50 4.56 23.27 -9.65
CA GLY A 50 5.72 23.49 -10.50
C GLY A 50 6.96 22.63 -10.19
N LYS A 51 6.94 21.81 -9.14
CA LYS A 51 8.08 20.96 -8.78
C LYS A 51 8.18 19.73 -9.67
N ARG A 52 9.40 19.35 -10.05
CA ARG A 52 9.67 18.17 -10.85
C ARG A 52 9.81 16.91 -9.99
N VAL A 53 8.98 15.89 -10.27
CA VAL A 53 9.05 14.59 -9.58
C VAL A 53 10.12 13.67 -10.18
N PRO A 54 10.73 12.80 -9.35
CA PRO A 54 11.85 11.96 -9.79
C PRO A 54 11.53 10.96 -10.91
N PHE A 55 10.32 10.39 -10.93
CA PHE A 55 9.97 9.26 -11.80
C PHE A 55 8.69 9.45 -12.61
N HIS A 56 8.18 10.68 -12.75
CA HIS A 56 6.91 10.99 -13.42
C HIS A 56 5.74 10.11 -12.94
N GLN A 57 5.75 9.72 -11.68
CA GLN A 57 4.78 8.81 -11.05
C GLN A 57 4.45 9.27 -9.63
N LEU A 58 3.30 8.82 -9.13
CA LEU A 58 2.87 8.99 -7.75
C LEU A 58 2.77 7.62 -7.06
N PRO A 59 2.88 7.56 -5.72
CA PRO A 59 3.01 8.67 -4.77
C PRO A 59 4.38 9.34 -4.78
N VAL A 60 4.38 10.59 -4.34
CA VAL A 60 5.58 11.35 -4.02
C VAL A 60 5.35 12.01 -2.66
N ILE A 61 6.39 12.05 -1.82
CA ILE A 61 6.40 12.94 -0.65
C ILE A 61 7.37 14.09 -0.86
N GLU A 62 7.05 15.22 -0.23
CA GLU A 62 7.95 16.36 -0.09
C GLU A 62 8.32 16.49 1.38
N VAL A 63 9.62 16.55 1.66
CA VAL A 63 10.18 16.78 2.99
C VAL A 63 11.25 17.86 2.86
N ASP A 64 11.07 18.97 3.56
CA ASP A 64 11.98 20.10 3.55
C ASP A 64 12.39 20.54 2.14
N GLY A 65 11.39 20.60 1.26
CA GLY A 65 11.54 21.01 -0.14
C GLY A 65 12.09 19.94 -1.07
N LYS A 66 12.50 18.77 -0.57
CA LYS A 66 13.03 17.65 -1.36
C LYS A 66 11.92 16.64 -1.66
N LEU A 67 11.86 16.17 -2.90
CA LEU A 67 10.89 15.18 -3.37
C LEU A 67 11.49 13.77 -3.34
N ILE A 68 10.72 12.83 -2.80
CA ILE A 68 11.05 11.40 -2.77
C ILE A 68 9.91 10.63 -3.45
N GLY A 69 10.25 9.84 -4.46
CA GLY A 69 9.34 8.92 -5.14
C GLY A 69 9.57 7.47 -4.71
N GLN A 70 8.84 6.54 -5.34
CA GLN A 70 8.81 5.10 -5.07
C GLN A 70 8.14 4.73 -3.74
N THR A 71 7.03 3.99 -3.85
CA THR A 71 6.18 3.63 -2.69
C THR A 71 6.98 2.96 -1.57
N GLY A 72 7.86 2.00 -1.90
CA GLY A 72 8.67 1.30 -0.91
C GLY A 72 9.67 2.23 -0.19
N ALA A 73 10.35 3.12 -0.92
CA ALA A 73 11.27 4.08 -0.32
C ALA A 73 10.55 5.05 0.62
N ILE A 74 9.38 5.54 0.18
CA ILE A 74 8.56 6.44 1.00
C ILE A 74 7.99 5.72 2.22
N ALA A 75 7.54 4.46 2.07
CA ALA A 75 7.06 3.65 3.18
C ALA A 75 8.13 3.48 4.26
N ARG A 76 9.38 3.17 3.88
CA ARG A 76 10.53 3.08 4.81
C ARG A 76 10.78 4.41 5.53
N TYR A 77 10.74 5.52 4.81
CA TYR A 77 10.88 6.85 5.40
C TYR A 77 9.76 7.12 6.43
N CYS A 78 8.50 6.95 6.04
CA CYS A 78 7.36 7.14 6.93
C CYS A 78 7.38 6.17 8.12
N GLY A 79 7.76 4.90 7.90
CA GLY A 79 7.93 3.91 8.95
C GLY A 79 8.96 4.32 9.99
N LYS A 80 10.11 4.86 9.56
CA LYS A 80 11.14 5.37 10.47
C LYS A 80 10.65 6.59 11.27
N VAL A 81 10.07 7.57 10.60
CA VAL A 81 9.54 8.78 11.25
C VAL A 81 8.44 8.44 12.26
N SER A 82 7.60 7.46 11.97
CA SER A 82 6.49 7.03 12.82
C SER A 82 6.86 5.93 13.83
N ASN A 83 8.12 5.55 13.95
CA ASN A 83 8.57 4.44 14.81
C ASN A 83 7.83 3.10 14.54
N LEU A 84 7.51 2.86 13.25
CA LEU A 84 6.94 1.62 12.72
C LEU A 84 7.96 0.84 11.87
N TYR A 85 9.23 1.11 12.06
CA TYR A 85 10.36 0.46 11.41
C TYR A 85 11.43 0.14 12.45
N SER A 86 12.19 -0.93 12.25
CA SER A 86 13.19 -1.37 13.23
C SER A 86 14.56 -0.75 12.98
N ASP A 87 15.30 -0.48 14.07
CA ASP A 87 16.72 -0.10 14.02
C ASP A 87 17.63 -1.36 13.98
N ASP A 88 17.11 -2.52 14.35
CA ASP A 88 17.81 -3.81 14.18
C ASP A 88 17.86 -4.17 12.70
N ILE A 89 19.05 -4.45 12.19
CA ILE A 89 19.31 -4.67 10.76
C ILE A 89 18.53 -5.87 10.22
N LEU A 90 18.43 -6.97 11.00
CA LEU A 90 17.72 -8.16 10.56
C LEU A 90 16.21 -7.93 10.52
N GLN A 91 15.66 -7.30 11.56
CA GLN A 91 14.24 -6.93 11.59
C GLN A 91 13.90 -5.92 10.48
N ALA A 92 14.77 -4.95 10.23
CA ALA A 92 14.62 -4.00 9.13
C ALA A 92 14.56 -4.73 7.76
N ALA A 93 15.47 -5.70 7.53
CA ALA A 93 15.46 -6.50 6.30
C ALA A 93 14.19 -7.36 6.16
N LYS A 94 13.65 -7.91 7.28
CA LYS A 94 12.37 -8.62 7.28
C LYS A 94 11.19 -7.71 6.95
N ILE A 95 11.19 -6.47 7.44
CA ILE A 95 10.19 -5.45 7.06
C ILE A 95 10.30 -5.13 5.58
N ASP A 96 11.51 -4.91 5.09
CA ASP A 96 11.77 -4.54 3.70
C ASP A 96 11.31 -5.60 2.70
N GLN A 97 11.59 -6.89 2.96
CA GLN A 97 11.14 -7.97 2.06
C GLN A 97 9.61 -8.01 1.91
N VAL A 98 8.85 -7.69 2.96
CA VAL A 98 7.38 -7.65 2.90
C VAL A 98 6.88 -6.43 2.13
N ILE A 99 7.49 -5.25 2.32
CA ILE A 99 7.18 -4.04 1.55
C ILE A 99 7.44 -4.27 0.06
N ASP A 100 8.56 -4.91 -0.27
CA ASP A 100 8.93 -5.18 -1.66
C ASP A 100 8.00 -6.25 -2.27
N ALA A 101 7.66 -7.32 -1.54
CA ALA A 101 6.67 -8.31 -1.97
C ALA A 101 5.29 -7.67 -2.23
N ALA A 102 4.83 -6.75 -1.36
CA ALA A 102 3.59 -6.01 -1.58
C ALA A 102 3.65 -5.14 -2.85
N THR A 103 4.83 -4.60 -3.17
CA THR A 103 5.07 -3.84 -4.40
C THR A 103 5.03 -4.75 -5.62
N ASP A 104 5.67 -5.92 -5.56
CA ASP A 104 5.69 -6.92 -6.64
C ASP A 104 4.28 -7.40 -6.96
N ILE A 105 3.48 -7.78 -5.96
CA ILE A 105 2.08 -8.16 -6.15
C ILE A 105 1.28 -7.01 -6.78
N THR A 106 1.47 -5.78 -6.31
CA THR A 106 0.82 -4.61 -6.90
C THR A 106 1.21 -4.43 -8.37
N ASN A 107 2.46 -4.70 -8.73
CA ASN A 107 2.95 -4.60 -10.12
C ASN A 107 2.46 -5.75 -11.01
N LEU A 108 2.14 -6.91 -10.47
CA LEU A 108 1.47 -7.99 -11.19
C LEU A 108 0.02 -7.63 -11.56
N VAL A 109 -0.70 -7.00 -10.65
CA VAL A 109 -2.13 -6.68 -10.83
C VAL A 109 -2.35 -5.40 -11.64
N SER A 110 -1.56 -4.34 -11.38
CA SER A 110 -1.77 -2.99 -11.94
C SER A 110 -1.83 -2.93 -13.48
N PRO A 111 -1.07 -3.72 -14.25
CA PRO A 111 -1.19 -3.72 -15.73
C PRO A 111 -2.58 -4.10 -16.22
N THR A 112 -3.25 -5.06 -15.54
CA THR A 112 -4.59 -5.51 -15.93
C THR A 112 -5.67 -4.42 -15.80
N ILE A 113 -5.44 -3.41 -14.94
CA ILE A 113 -6.35 -2.25 -14.78
C ILE A 113 -6.30 -1.35 -16.02
N ARG A 114 -5.16 -1.33 -16.72
CA ARG A 114 -4.93 -0.48 -17.89
C ARG A 114 -5.19 -1.23 -19.21
N GLU A 115 -5.39 -2.55 -19.15
CA GLU A 115 -5.69 -3.35 -20.34
C GLU A 115 -7.06 -2.95 -20.92
N LYS A 116 -7.09 -2.63 -22.21
CA LYS A 116 -8.28 -2.18 -22.92
C LYS A 116 -9.07 -3.34 -23.54
N ASP A 117 -8.38 -4.41 -23.93
CA ASP A 117 -9.00 -5.64 -24.41
C ASP A 117 -9.61 -6.39 -23.23
N GLN A 118 -10.94 -6.45 -23.17
CA GLN A 118 -11.66 -7.06 -22.06
C GLN A 118 -11.43 -8.57 -21.96
N ASN A 119 -11.29 -9.28 -23.09
CA ASN A 119 -11.05 -10.71 -23.07
C ASN A 119 -9.67 -11.02 -22.50
N LYS A 120 -8.64 -10.33 -23.02
CA LYS A 120 -7.28 -10.43 -22.51
C LYS A 120 -7.20 -10.05 -21.02
N LYS A 121 -7.85 -8.96 -20.62
CA LYS A 121 -7.92 -8.52 -19.23
C LYS A 121 -8.47 -9.59 -18.31
N MET A 122 -9.58 -10.24 -18.69
CA MET A 122 -10.22 -11.28 -17.87
C MET A 122 -9.40 -12.57 -17.85
N GLU A 123 -8.72 -12.91 -18.94
CA GLU A 123 -7.79 -14.04 -18.98
C GLU A 123 -6.59 -13.81 -18.06
N ASP A 124 -5.94 -12.64 -18.15
CA ASP A 124 -4.82 -12.27 -17.29
C ASP A 124 -5.24 -12.31 -15.80
N ARG A 125 -6.42 -11.80 -15.45
CA ARG A 125 -6.95 -11.84 -14.10
C ARG A 125 -7.28 -13.25 -13.61
N LYS A 126 -7.77 -14.10 -14.48
CA LYS A 126 -7.95 -15.53 -14.17
C LYS A 126 -6.62 -16.18 -13.77
N VAL A 127 -5.55 -15.88 -14.50
CA VAL A 127 -4.19 -16.37 -14.18
C VAL A 127 -3.73 -15.80 -12.83
N LEU A 128 -3.97 -14.51 -12.56
CA LEU A 128 -3.68 -13.89 -11.26
C LEU A 128 -4.37 -14.65 -10.13
N VAL A 129 -5.69 -14.84 -10.21
CA VAL A 129 -6.51 -15.44 -9.15
C VAL A 129 -6.17 -16.92 -8.91
N ILE A 130 -5.98 -17.69 -9.97
CA ILE A 130 -5.80 -19.16 -9.84
C ILE A 130 -4.33 -19.51 -9.51
N LYS A 131 -3.37 -18.74 -9.97
CA LYS A 131 -1.95 -19.15 -9.93
C LYS A 131 -1.06 -18.17 -9.17
N LEU A 132 -1.10 -16.87 -9.52
CA LEU A 132 -0.07 -15.95 -9.06
C LEU A 132 -0.34 -15.42 -7.66
N LEU A 133 -1.55 -14.95 -7.38
CA LEU A 133 -1.90 -14.43 -6.05
C LEU A 133 -1.81 -15.51 -4.96
N PRO A 134 -2.38 -16.73 -5.15
CA PRO A 134 -2.24 -17.78 -4.13
C PRO A 134 -0.80 -18.16 -3.84
N ARG A 135 0.07 -18.15 -4.86
CA ARG A 135 1.50 -18.40 -4.67
C ARG A 135 2.17 -17.33 -3.81
N TRP A 136 1.91 -16.06 -4.10
CA TRP A 136 2.45 -14.93 -3.34
C TRP A 136 1.90 -14.86 -1.91
N PHE A 137 0.61 -15.13 -1.75
CA PHE A 137 0.00 -15.16 -0.42
C PHE A 137 0.58 -16.28 0.44
N ARG A 138 0.85 -17.45 -0.14
CA ARG A 138 1.52 -18.54 0.58
C ARG A 138 2.94 -18.15 1.01
N TYR A 139 3.70 -17.45 0.16
CA TYR A 139 5.03 -16.96 0.54
C TYR A 139 4.94 -15.98 1.71
N LEU A 140 4.03 -15.03 1.65
CA LEU A 140 3.82 -14.07 2.74
C LEU A 140 3.33 -14.75 4.02
N GLU A 141 2.40 -15.71 3.91
CA GLU A 141 1.87 -16.43 5.08
C GLU A 141 2.94 -17.26 5.77
N ASN A 142 3.88 -17.84 5.01
CA ASN A 142 5.03 -18.59 5.55
C ASN A 142 6.04 -17.68 6.29
N LEU A 143 6.01 -16.37 6.07
CA LEU A 143 6.85 -15.42 6.83
C LEU A 143 6.25 -15.09 8.20
N LEU A 144 4.96 -15.35 8.40
CA LEU A 144 4.27 -15.11 9.67
C LEU A 144 4.57 -16.25 10.64
N SER A 145 5.07 -15.88 11.82
CA SER A 145 5.41 -16.81 12.88
C SER A 145 4.26 -17.74 13.27
N GLU A 146 4.59 -18.92 13.80
CA GLU A 146 3.63 -19.82 14.44
C GLU A 146 3.36 -19.45 15.91
N ASP A 147 4.17 -18.54 16.47
CA ASP A 147 4.16 -18.14 17.89
C ASP A 147 3.02 -17.18 18.28
N ASN A 148 1.88 -17.24 17.60
CA ASN A 148 0.68 -16.40 17.83
C ASN A 148 0.89 -14.88 17.65
N SER A 149 2.05 -14.41 17.19
CA SER A 149 2.18 -13.02 16.77
C SER A 149 1.46 -12.79 15.44
N PRO A 150 0.55 -11.82 15.33
CA PRO A 150 -0.10 -11.51 14.06
C PRO A 150 0.82 -10.72 13.10
N TRP A 151 2.05 -10.37 13.52
CA TRP A 151 2.91 -9.42 12.82
C TRP A 151 4.06 -10.12 12.10
N PHE A 152 4.57 -9.51 11.02
CA PHE A 152 5.76 -10.02 10.29
C PHE A 152 7.06 -9.92 11.08
N VAL A 153 7.07 -9.08 12.11
CA VAL A 153 8.15 -8.94 13.08
C VAL A 153 7.55 -8.92 14.48
N GLU A 154 8.34 -8.66 15.52
CA GLU A 154 7.89 -8.74 16.92
C GLU A 154 6.67 -7.88 17.26
N LYS A 155 6.49 -6.75 16.58
CA LYS A 155 5.38 -5.80 16.79
C LYS A 155 4.89 -5.25 15.46
N MET A 156 3.70 -4.64 15.47
CA MET A 156 3.15 -3.98 14.28
C MET A 156 4.16 -3.00 13.68
N SER A 157 4.39 -3.13 12.39
CA SER A 157 5.35 -2.36 11.61
C SER A 157 4.72 -1.81 10.33
N ILE A 158 5.49 -1.05 9.58
CA ILE A 158 5.07 -0.56 8.26
C ILE A 158 4.82 -1.70 7.24
N ALA A 159 5.43 -2.89 7.45
CA ALA A 159 5.17 -4.08 6.65
C ALA A 159 3.71 -4.55 6.77
N ASP A 160 3.19 -4.58 8.00
CA ASP A 160 1.82 -5.00 8.28
C ASP A 160 0.81 -4.03 7.66
N ILE A 161 1.09 -2.73 7.72
CA ILE A 161 0.28 -1.68 7.07
C ILE A 161 0.34 -1.83 5.53
N ALA A 162 1.50 -2.21 4.97
CA ALA A 162 1.63 -2.45 3.53
C ALA A 162 0.79 -3.65 3.08
N ILE A 163 0.73 -4.72 3.87
CA ILE A 163 -0.11 -5.89 3.60
C ILE A 163 -1.59 -5.56 3.82
N TRP A 164 -1.95 -4.86 4.91
CA TRP A 164 -3.31 -4.37 5.12
C TRP A 164 -3.82 -3.58 3.89
N ARG A 165 -3.04 -2.62 3.41
CA ARG A 165 -3.38 -1.86 2.21
C ARG A 165 -3.53 -2.75 0.98
N LEU A 166 -2.60 -3.69 0.77
CA LEU A 166 -2.61 -4.59 -0.38
C LEU A 166 -3.87 -5.46 -0.38
N LEU A 167 -4.16 -6.10 0.74
CA LEU A 167 -5.32 -6.99 0.86
C LEU A 167 -6.63 -6.21 0.77
N GLY A 168 -6.75 -5.06 1.45
CA GLY A 168 -7.93 -4.20 1.33
C GLY A 168 -8.20 -3.77 -0.11
N TRP A 169 -7.16 -3.49 -0.91
CA TRP A 169 -7.31 -3.20 -2.34
C TRP A 169 -7.80 -4.42 -3.14
N LEU A 170 -7.21 -5.60 -2.92
CA LEU A 170 -7.54 -6.83 -3.66
C LEU A 170 -8.93 -7.36 -3.32
N THR A 171 -9.38 -7.18 -2.07
CA THR A 171 -10.68 -7.67 -1.58
C THR A 171 -11.80 -6.63 -1.64
N SER A 172 -11.51 -5.40 -2.11
CA SER A 172 -12.48 -4.29 -2.17
C SER A 172 -13.65 -4.50 -3.14
N GLY A 173 -13.55 -5.46 -4.06
CA GLY A 173 -14.52 -5.63 -5.15
C GLY A 173 -14.39 -4.61 -6.30
N ILE A 174 -13.47 -3.65 -6.20
CA ILE A 174 -13.23 -2.63 -7.26
C ILE A 174 -12.57 -3.24 -8.50
N ILE A 175 -11.82 -4.34 -8.34
CA ILE A 175 -11.09 -4.98 -9.43
C ILE A 175 -11.95 -6.12 -9.98
N ASP A 176 -12.65 -5.86 -11.09
CA ASP A 176 -13.44 -6.87 -11.79
C ASP A 176 -12.59 -8.12 -12.08
N GLY A 177 -13.16 -9.31 -11.88
CA GLY A 177 -12.46 -10.60 -12.09
C GLY A 177 -11.46 -11.00 -11.00
N ILE A 178 -11.27 -10.21 -9.94
CA ILE A 178 -10.60 -10.63 -8.70
C ILE A 178 -11.69 -10.71 -7.61
N PRO A 179 -12.01 -11.92 -7.10
CA PRO A 179 -13.06 -12.09 -6.11
C PRO A 179 -12.63 -11.50 -4.75
N THR A 180 -13.59 -10.97 -4.00
CA THR A 180 -13.35 -10.47 -2.63
C THR A 180 -12.86 -11.56 -1.68
N SER A 181 -13.12 -12.83 -2.01
CA SER A 181 -12.66 -14.01 -1.29
C SER A 181 -11.24 -14.47 -1.65
N VAL A 182 -10.49 -13.73 -2.48
CA VAL A 182 -9.17 -14.15 -3.00
C VAL A 182 -8.12 -14.47 -1.93
N VAL A 183 -8.33 -14.01 -0.70
CA VAL A 183 -7.44 -14.23 0.46
C VAL A 183 -7.99 -15.22 1.48
N ASP A 184 -9.16 -15.83 1.25
CA ASP A 184 -9.86 -16.63 2.26
C ASP A 184 -9.12 -17.89 2.71
N ASP A 185 -8.33 -18.49 1.83
CA ASP A 185 -7.48 -19.65 2.12
C ASP A 185 -6.19 -19.31 2.89
N PHE A 186 -6.00 -18.03 3.29
CA PHE A 186 -4.79 -17.52 3.95
C PHE A 186 -5.13 -16.86 5.29
N PRO A 187 -5.43 -17.67 6.33
CA PRO A 187 -5.96 -17.16 7.60
C PRO A 187 -4.99 -16.25 8.36
N LYS A 188 -3.67 -16.48 8.29
CA LYS A 188 -2.69 -15.61 8.95
C LYS A 188 -2.66 -14.23 8.28
N LEU A 189 -2.71 -14.15 6.96
CA LEU A 189 -2.80 -12.88 6.24
C LEU A 189 -4.11 -12.12 6.52
N LYS A 190 -5.23 -12.83 6.58
CA LYS A 190 -6.52 -12.25 7.01
C LYS A 190 -6.43 -11.68 8.42
N ASN A 191 -5.72 -12.37 9.32
CA ASN A 191 -5.52 -11.89 10.68
C ASN A 191 -4.67 -10.61 10.71
N VAL A 192 -3.55 -10.54 9.97
CA VAL A 192 -2.77 -9.28 9.82
C VAL A 192 -3.68 -8.14 9.36
N HIS A 193 -4.46 -8.37 8.29
CA HIS A 193 -5.38 -7.36 7.76
C HIS A 193 -6.39 -6.92 8.82
N HIS A 194 -7.02 -7.87 9.52
CA HIS A 194 -8.00 -7.58 10.57
C HIS A 194 -7.38 -6.80 11.73
N GLN A 195 -6.21 -7.20 12.22
CA GLN A 195 -5.53 -6.54 13.34
C GLN A 195 -5.15 -5.09 13.02
N VAL A 196 -4.61 -4.82 11.82
CA VAL A 196 -4.32 -3.45 11.38
C VAL A 196 -5.62 -2.67 11.20
N HIS A 197 -6.63 -3.26 10.55
CA HIS A 197 -7.91 -2.61 10.28
C HIS A 197 -8.65 -2.23 11.58
N SER A 198 -8.60 -3.09 12.60
CA SER A 198 -9.23 -2.88 13.90
C SER A 198 -8.47 -1.91 14.80
N HIS A 199 -7.29 -1.43 14.41
CA HIS A 199 -6.55 -0.45 15.19
C HIS A 199 -7.34 0.87 15.27
N PRO A 200 -7.60 1.45 16.47
CA PRO A 200 -8.48 2.61 16.63
C PRO A 200 -8.14 3.80 15.73
N LYS A 201 -6.85 4.08 15.56
CA LYS A 201 -6.39 5.16 14.67
C LYS A 201 -6.59 4.84 13.18
N VAL A 202 -6.56 3.58 12.77
CA VAL A 202 -6.87 3.19 11.38
C VAL A 202 -8.36 3.38 11.12
N GLN A 203 -9.22 2.96 12.03
CA GLN A 203 -10.66 3.19 11.98
C GLN A 203 -11.00 4.69 11.93
N GLU A 204 -10.38 5.48 12.82
CA GLU A 204 -10.51 6.94 12.82
C GLU A 204 -10.11 7.55 11.46
N TRP A 205 -8.99 7.12 10.90
CA TRP A 205 -8.52 7.56 9.58
C TRP A 205 -9.51 7.23 8.47
N MET A 206 -9.98 5.98 8.43
CA MET A 206 -10.91 5.51 7.40
C MET A 206 -12.23 6.27 7.46
N MET A 207 -12.80 6.43 8.65
CA MET A 207 -14.03 7.17 8.85
C MET A 207 -13.88 8.66 8.47
N LYS A 208 -12.83 9.32 8.97
CA LYS A 208 -12.54 10.73 8.70
C LYS A 208 -12.30 11.01 7.22
N THR A 209 -11.63 10.08 6.53
CA THR A 209 -11.15 10.32 5.16
C THR A 209 -12.15 9.87 4.11
N TYR A 210 -12.85 8.77 4.35
CA TYR A 210 -13.73 8.12 3.37
C TYR A 210 -15.19 8.04 3.79
N GLY A 211 -15.51 8.44 5.04
CA GLY A 211 -16.90 8.53 5.56
C GLY A 211 -17.59 7.19 5.79
N LYS A 212 -16.85 6.09 5.79
CA LYS A 212 -17.37 4.73 6.01
C LYS A 212 -16.27 3.76 6.44
N GLU A 213 -16.66 2.70 7.11
CA GLU A 213 -15.86 1.48 7.22
C GLU A 213 -15.79 0.84 5.82
N ILE A 214 -14.59 0.61 5.30
CA ILE A 214 -14.37 0.02 3.98
C ILE A 214 -13.76 -1.36 4.16
#